data_5481d34b5e8de96574ccc66b7677d769
#
_entry.id   5481d34b5e8de96574ccc66b7677d769
#
_cell.length_a   1.000
_cell.length_b   1.000
_cell.length_c   1.000
_cell.angle_alpha   90.00
_cell.angle_beta   90.00
_cell.angle_gamma   90.00
#
_symmetry.space_group_name_H-M   'P 1'
#
loop_
_entity.id
_entity.type
_entity.pdbx_description
1 polymer ?
#
loop_
_entity_poly.entity_id
_entity_poly.type
_entity_poly.pdbx_seq_one_letter_code
_entity_poly.pdbx_strand_id
1 'polypeptide(L)'
;MEPRTFCDALNREAGDYLLATVLEGAAQGAQLLLCGGVPVWPEHPAACLEAQLPALQQVTASGVQTFGALRVFAERFGAAPRLVVCGGGHVGASVVRLAKLLGLPVCALEDRPEF
;
A
#
# COMPACT_ATOMS: atom_id res chain seq x y z
N MET A 1 -8.12 0.77 -26.35
CA MET A 1 -8.08 1.32 -24.99
C MET A 1 -6.63 1.47 -24.56
N GLU A 2 -6.26 2.64 -24.09
CA GLU A 2 -4.91 2.86 -23.62
C GLU A 2 -4.62 2.04 -22.37
N PRO A 3 -3.42 1.46 -22.25
CA PRO A 3 -3.07 0.73 -21.06
C PRO A 3 -3.05 1.66 -19.85
N ARG A 4 -3.57 1.15 -18.74
CA ARG A 4 -3.59 1.89 -17.48
C ARG A 4 -2.18 1.99 -16.92
N THR A 5 -1.76 3.19 -16.55
CA THR A 5 -0.48 3.37 -15.87
C THR A 5 -0.60 2.97 -14.40
N PHE A 6 0.55 2.77 -13.76
CA PHE A 6 0.59 2.50 -12.32
C PHE A 6 -0.09 3.62 -11.52
N CYS A 7 0.20 4.86 -11.88
CA CYS A 7 -0.41 6.03 -11.20
C CYS A 7 -1.92 6.08 -11.40
N ASP A 8 -2.40 5.73 -12.58
CA ASP A 8 -3.84 5.69 -12.85
C ASP A 8 -4.53 4.65 -11.97
N ALA A 9 -3.90 3.49 -11.79
CA ALA A 9 -4.44 2.44 -10.93
C ALA A 9 -4.53 2.91 -9.47
N LEU A 10 -3.50 3.58 -8.97
CA LEU A 10 -3.48 4.13 -7.61
C LEU A 10 -4.56 5.20 -7.41
N ASN A 11 -4.82 6.02 -8.43
CA ASN A 11 -5.80 7.10 -8.32
C ASN A 11 -7.24 6.60 -8.37
N ARG A 12 -7.48 5.47 -9.00
CA ARG A 12 -8.84 4.93 -9.17
C ARG A 12 -9.33 4.14 -7.97
N GLU A 13 -8.43 3.42 -7.33
CA GLU A 13 -8.77 2.49 -6.28
C GLU A 13 -8.39 3.06 -4.93
N ALA A 14 -9.27 2.98 -3.97
CA ALA A 14 -8.99 3.35 -2.58
C ALA A 14 -8.88 2.09 -1.75
N GLY A 15 -7.96 2.04 -0.81
CA GLY A 15 -7.84 0.92 0.12
C GLY A 15 -6.42 0.44 0.29
N ASP A 16 -6.29 -0.84 0.65
CA ASP A 16 -5.00 -1.48 0.89
C ASP A 16 -4.41 -2.00 -0.40
N TYR A 17 -3.17 -1.61 -0.66
CA TYR A 17 -2.42 -2.06 -1.83
C TYR A 17 -1.32 -3.02 -1.45
N LEU A 18 -1.01 -3.91 -2.37
CA LEU A 18 0.21 -4.71 -2.36
C LEU A 18 0.87 -4.57 -3.72
N LEU A 19 2.11 -4.12 -3.75
CA LEU A 19 2.91 -4.08 -4.97
C LEU A 19 3.96 -5.18 -4.89
N ALA A 20 3.89 -6.13 -5.83
CA ALA A 20 4.86 -7.21 -5.94
C ALA A 20 5.82 -6.89 -7.09
N THR A 21 7.11 -6.96 -6.83
CA THR A 21 8.16 -6.74 -7.83
C THR A 21 9.09 -7.94 -7.85
N VAL A 22 9.28 -8.52 -9.03
CA VAL A 22 10.18 -9.67 -9.19
C VAL A 22 11.63 -9.21 -9.10
N LEU A 23 12.34 -9.71 -8.09
CA LEU A 23 13.76 -9.41 -7.88
C LEU A 23 14.66 -10.40 -8.62
N GLU A 24 14.32 -11.68 -8.56
CA GLU A 24 15.09 -12.75 -9.19
C GLU A 24 14.14 -13.82 -9.74
N GLY A 25 14.46 -14.34 -10.91
CA GLY A 25 13.70 -15.38 -11.56
C GLY A 25 13.19 -14.96 -12.92
N ALA A 26 12.18 -15.68 -13.43
CA ALA A 26 11.55 -15.36 -14.68
C ALA A 26 10.90 -13.96 -14.60
N ALA A 27 11.03 -13.19 -15.66
CA ALA A 27 10.45 -11.84 -15.75
C ALA A 27 10.95 -10.89 -14.66
N GLN A 28 12.26 -10.89 -14.38
CA GLN A 28 12.88 -9.98 -13.43
C GLN A 28 12.47 -8.53 -13.73
N GLY A 29 12.05 -7.79 -12.71
CA GLY A 29 11.56 -6.42 -12.84
C GLY A 29 10.06 -6.31 -13.10
N ALA A 30 9.37 -7.42 -13.37
CA ALA A 30 7.92 -7.39 -13.54
C ALA A 30 7.23 -7.03 -12.23
N GLN A 31 6.10 -6.35 -12.34
CA GLN A 31 5.34 -5.88 -11.18
C GLN A 31 3.87 -6.26 -11.29
N LEU A 32 3.24 -6.41 -10.13
CA LEU A 32 1.80 -6.64 -10.02
C LEU A 32 1.27 -5.84 -8.84
N LEU A 33 0.25 -5.03 -9.09
CA LEU A 33 -0.41 -4.25 -8.04
C LEU A 33 -1.76 -4.88 -7.71
N LEU A 34 -1.97 -5.19 -6.45
CA LEU A 34 -3.24 -5.68 -5.92
C LEU A 34 -3.90 -4.58 -5.09
N CYS A 35 -5.22 -4.47 -5.18
CA CYS A 35 -6.01 -3.64 -4.29
C CYS A 35 -7.06 -4.53 -3.64
N GLY A 36 -6.99 -4.65 -2.30
CA GLY A 36 -7.87 -5.57 -1.59
C GLY A 36 -7.76 -7.02 -2.05
N GLY A 37 -6.58 -7.43 -2.49
CA GLY A 37 -6.33 -8.77 -3.00
C GLY A 37 -6.69 -8.96 -4.48
N VAL A 38 -7.21 -7.94 -5.15
CA VAL A 38 -7.62 -8.02 -6.55
C VAL A 38 -6.57 -7.34 -7.43
N PRO A 39 -6.08 -8.00 -8.49
CA PRO A 39 -5.13 -7.37 -9.42
C PRO A 39 -5.75 -6.16 -10.12
N VAL A 40 -5.06 -5.02 -10.07
CA VAL A 40 -5.53 -3.78 -10.69
C VAL A 40 -4.54 -3.21 -11.71
N TRP A 41 -3.31 -3.69 -11.73
CA TRP A 41 -2.29 -3.25 -12.67
C TRP A 41 -1.12 -4.26 -12.68
N PRO A 42 -0.47 -4.52 -13.80
CA PRO A 42 -0.79 -4.08 -15.14
C PRO A 42 -1.97 -4.83 -15.75
N GLU A 43 -2.42 -4.41 -16.92
CA GLU A 43 -3.53 -5.07 -17.62
C GLU A 43 -3.19 -6.52 -17.97
N HIS A 44 -1.93 -6.79 -18.34
CA HIS A 44 -1.43 -8.12 -18.68
C HIS A 44 -0.22 -8.46 -17.80
N PRO A 45 -0.46 -8.97 -16.58
CA PRO A 45 0.64 -9.29 -15.67
C PRO A 45 1.48 -10.47 -16.17
N ALA A 46 2.73 -10.53 -15.69
CA ALA A 46 3.59 -11.67 -15.98
C ALA A 46 3.01 -12.96 -15.40
N ALA A 47 3.12 -14.05 -16.17
CA ALA A 47 2.54 -15.34 -15.77
C ALA A 47 3.08 -15.86 -14.43
N CYS A 48 4.36 -15.61 -14.13
CA CYS A 48 4.96 -16.04 -12.88
C CYS A 48 4.32 -15.36 -11.67
N LEU A 49 3.89 -14.10 -11.80
CA LEU A 49 3.19 -13.39 -10.73
C LEU A 49 1.73 -13.82 -10.64
N GLU A 50 1.08 -14.03 -11.76
CA GLU A 50 -0.30 -14.55 -11.75
C GLU A 50 -0.37 -15.93 -11.08
N ALA A 51 0.61 -16.77 -11.33
CA ALA A 51 0.66 -18.10 -10.71
C ALA A 51 0.80 -18.03 -9.19
N GLN A 52 1.37 -16.96 -8.65
CA GLN A 52 1.57 -16.79 -7.22
C GLN A 52 0.49 -15.90 -6.57
N LEU A 53 -0.57 -15.58 -7.30
CA LEU A 53 -1.62 -14.70 -6.79
C LEU A 53 -2.21 -15.17 -5.45
N PRO A 54 -2.56 -16.45 -5.24
CA PRO A 54 -3.07 -16.87 -3.94
C PRO A 54 -2.09 -16.64 -2.79
N ALA A 55 -0.79 -16.88 -3.03
CA ALA A 55 0.24 -16.64 -2.02
C ALA A 55 0.42 -15.15 -1.75
N LEU A 56 0.38 -14.31 -2.79
CA LEU A 56 0.49 -12.86 -2.64
C LEU A 56 -0.68 -12.27 -1.85
N GLN A 57 -1.87 -12.83 -2.02
CA GLN A 57 -3.05 -12.40 -1.27
C GLN A 57 -2.92 -12.65 0.23
N GLN A 58 -2.04 -13.55 0.64
CA GLN A 58 -1.79 -13.87 2.04
C GLN A 58 -0.68 -13.05 2.68
N VAL A 59 0.02 -12.20 1.91
CA VAL A 59 1.10 -11.38 2.43
C VAL A 59 0.52 -10.28 3.32
N THR A 60 0.95 -10.24 4.58
CA THR A 60 0.44 -9.29 5.57
C THR A 60 1.41 -8.17 5.91
N ALA A 61 2.69 -8.32 5.56
CA ALA A 61 3.71 -7.33 5.86
C ALA A 61 4.66 -7.19 4.68
N SER A 62 5.21 -5.99 4.50
CA SER A 62 6.20 -5.75 3.47
C SER A 62 7.47 -6.55 3.71
N GLY A 63 8.08 -7.02 2.65
CA GLY A 63 9.32 -7.79 2.72
C GLY A 63 9.54 -8.66 1.50
N VAL A 64 10.64 -9.39 1.50
CA VAL A 64 10.98 -10.30 0.42
C VAL A 64 10.28 -11.63 0.65
N GLN A 65 9.60 -12.12 -0.39
CA GLN A 65 8.96 -13.43 -0.40
C GLN A 65 9.66 -14.33 -1.42
N THR A 66 9.80 -15.60 -1.09
CA THR A 66 10.44 -16.57 -1.97
C THR A 66 9.44 -17.65 -2.35
N PHE A 67 9.26 -17.87 -3.65
CA PHE A 67 8.38 -18.89 -4.21
C PHE A 67 9.21 -19.78 -5.16
N GLY A 68 9.86 -20.80 -4.61
CA GLY A 68 10.80 -21.61 -5.40
C GLY A 68 11.98 -20.78 -5.86
N ALA A 69 12.19 -20.68 -7.17
CA ALA A 69 13.26 -19.88 -7.75
C ALA A 69 12.90 -18.40 -7.89
N LEU A 70 11.66 -18.02 -7.61
CA LEU A 70 11.16 -16.67 -7.75
C LEU A 70 11.31 -15.92 -6.43
N ARG A 71 12.01 -14.79 -6.46
CA ARG A 71 12.09 -13.86 -5.32
C ARG A 71 11.33 -12.59 -5.66
N VAL A 72 10.43 -12.22 -4.78
CA VAL A 72 9.53 -11.08 -4.98
C VAL A 72 9.65 -10.13 -3.79
N PHE A 73 9.80 -8.84 -4.08
CA PHE A 73 9.64 -7.81 -3.06
C PHE A 73 8.17 -7.43 -3.01
N ALA A 74 7.54 -7.70 -1.89
CA ALA A 74 6.13 -7.36 -1.67
C ALA A 74 6.07 -6.13 -0.76
N GLU A 75 5.40 -5.08 -1.23
CA GLU A 75 5.25 -3.83 -0.48
C GLU A 75 3.77 -3.60 -0.20
N ARG A 76 3.42 -3.50 1.08
CA ARG A 76 2.05 -3.14 1.46
C ARG A 76 1.99 -1.66 1.79
N PHE A 77 0.98 -0.98 1.24
CA PHE A 77 0.73 0.42 1.55
C PHE A 77 -0.77 0.72 1.42
N GLY A 78 -1.22 1.73 2.15
CA GLY A 78 -2.60 2.17 2.09
C GLY A 78 -2.75 3.39 1.20
N ALA A 79 -3.89 3.52 0.55
CA ALA A 79 -4.22 4.70 -0.24
C ALA A 79 -4.74 5.84 0.64
N ALA A 80 -5.28 5.54 1.83
CA ALA A 80 -5.80 6.55 2.72
C ALA A 80 -4.67 7.31 3.40
N PRO A 81 -4.61 8.63 3.30
CA PRO A 81 -3.61 9.41 4.01
C PRO A 81 -3.85 9.35 5.51
N ARG A 82 -2.76 9.30 6.29
CA ARG A 82 -2.81 9.39 7.74
C ARG A 82 -2.20 10.72 8.16
N LEU A 83 -2.93 11.46 8.97
CA LEU A 83 -2.42 12.70 9.53
C LEU A 83 -1.72 12.41 10.86
N VAL A 84 -0.48 12.85 10.98
CA VAL A 84 0.26 12.76 12.24
C VAL A 84 0.45 14.18 12.77
N VAL A 85 -0.06 14.42 13.96
CA VAL A 85 0.05 15.74 14.62
C VAL A 85 1.10 15.63 15.72
N CYS A 86 2.16 16.42 15.60
CA CYS A 86 3.21 16.49 16.60
C CYS A 86 2.95 17.67 17.53
N GLY A 87 2.53 17.38 18.75
CA GLY A 87 2.18 18.40 19.73
C GLY A 87 0.71 18.36 20.09
N GLY A 88 0.41 18.22 21.39
CA GLY A 88 -0.95 18.08 21.93
C GLY A 88 -1.53 19.37 22.53
N GLY A 89 -0.94 20.56 22.24
CA GLY A 89 -1.45 21.83 22.74
C GLY A 89 -2.72 22.27 22.00
N HIS A 90 -3.11 23.54 22.17
CA HIS A 90 -4.37 24.05 21.63
C HIS A 90 -4.50 23.88 20.11
N VAL A 91 -3.43 24.21 19.36
CA VAL A 91 -3.45 24.09 17.91
C VAL A 91 -3.52 22.62 17.48
N GLY A 92 -2.69 21.77 18.09
CA GLY A 92 -2.69 20.33 17.79
C GLY A 92 -4.06 19.69 18.07
N ALA A 93 -4.66 20.02 19.21
CA ALA A 93 -5.99 19.50 19.57
C ALA A 93 -7.07 19.96 18.58
N SER A 94 -6.98 21.19 18.08
CA SER A 94 -7.92 21.70 17.07
C SER A 94 -7.76 20.99 15.74
N VAL A 95 -6.53 20.73 15.33
CA VAL A 95 -6.24 19.99 14.10
C VAL A 95 -6.78 18.57 14.18
N VAL A 96 -6.59 17.89 15.33
CA VAL A 96 -7.12 16.53 15.53
C VAL A 96 -8.65 16.54 15.41
N ARG A 97 -9.34 17.50 16.02
CA ARG A 97 -10.79 17.59 15.94
C ARG A 97 -11.29 17.80 14.52
N LEU A 98 -10.63 18.69 13.76
CA LEU A 98 -10.98 18.92 12.37
C LEU A 98 -10.74 17.69 11.50
N ALA A 99 -9.61 16.98 11.72
CA ALA A 99 -9.31 15.77 10.98
C ALA A 99 -10.36 14.71 11.22
N LYS A 100 -10.81 14.53 12.46
CA LYS A 100 -11.88 13.57 12.79
C LYS A 100 -13.19 13.91 12.11
N LEU A 101 -13.54 15.20 12.06
CA LEU A 101 -14.75 15.65 11.36
C LEU A 101 -14.69 15.35 9.86
N LEU A 102 -13.51 15.41 9.27
CA LEU A 102 -13.29 15.10 7.85
C LEU A 102 -13.14 13.61 7.59
N GLY A 103 -13.15 12.79 8.62
CA GLY A 103 -13.01 11.34 8.45
C GLY A 103 -11.59 10.89 8.17
N LEU A 104 -10.58 11.73 8.45
CA LEU A 104 -9.18 11.37 8.23
C LEU A 104 -8.63 10.59 9.42
N PRO A 105 -7.91 9.47 9.17
CA PRO A 105 -7.15 8.83 10.23
C PRO A 105 -6.12 9.79 10.80
N VAL A 106 -6.11 9.96 12.12
CA VAL A 106 -5.22 10.92 12.77
C VAL A 106 -4.57 10.29 13.98
N CYS A 107 -3.29 10.61 14.18
CA CYS A 107 -2.52 10.21 15.35
C CYS A 107 -1.84 11.45 15.92
N ALA A 108 -1.95 11.67 17.22
CA ALA A 108 -1.30 12.77 17.90
C ALA A 108 -0.13 12.26 18.74
N LEU A 109 1.02 12.89 18.61
CA LEU A 109 2.21 12.59 19.38
C LEU A 109 2.51 13.78 20.30
N GLU A 110 2.69 13.51 21.58
CA GLU A 110 3.02 14.53 22.56
C GLU A 110 3.93 13.94 23.62
N ASP A 111 5.02 14.66 23.92
CA ASP A 111 6.01 14.23 24.90
C ASP A 111 5.75 14.82 26.29
N ARG A 112 4.80 15.74 26.42
CA ARG A 112 4.44 16.36 27.69
C ARG A 112 3.23 15.64 28.29
N PRO A 113 3.36 15.12 29.53
CA PRO A 113 2.26 14.34 30.11
C PRO A 113 0.99 15.13 30.38
N GLU A 114 1.04 16.46 30.45
CA GLU A 114 -0.13 17.31 30.68
C GLU A 114 -1.05 17.48 29.47
N PHE A 115 -0.68 16.98 28.32
CA PHE A 115 -1.51 17.09 27.11
C PHE A 115 -1.99 15.75 26.56
#